data_2af9dfbb159f1e4b46eef9ee65eb2498
#
_entry.id   2af9dfbb159f1e4b46eef9ee65eb2498
#
_cell.length_a   1.000
_cell.length_b   1.000
_cell.length_c   1.000
_cell.angle_alpha   90.00
_cell.angle_beta   90.00
_cell.angle_gamma   90.00
#
_symmetry.space_group_name_H-M   'P 1'
#
loop_
_entity.id
_entity.type
_entity.pdbx_description
1 polymer ?
#
loop_
_entity_poly.entity_id
_entity_poly.type
_entity_poly.pdbx_seq_one_letter_code
_entity_poly.pdbx_strand_id
1 'polypeptide(L)'
;MVTAIQLADAERNDLSDLVDSERYPLDRPNDPALMSAIEQARADLDREGCAVLRGFLREDRLTQMREECQELAEKSFYNTREVNAYFTADDPTLPEQDPRRLFMTRTSGFVTRDMIAADRIMQRLYVSQGMKSLVARCLGEEQIYEYADPYAGLVLNVLPEGTQQPWHYDTNEFIVTMMTQAPESGGSFEYCPDIRTPQDENYAGVGAVIRDEDREGVRRLDLQPGDLQLFKGRFSLHRVTRVEGVTPRLTAIFAYSQSPGVVGRLERTRQLYGRVSELHIQAEQDRAERDDGLLD
;
A
#
# COMPACT_ATOMS: atom_id res chain seq x y z
N MET A 1 -35.15 2.42 -19.76
CA MET A 1 -35.05 1.04 -19.27
C MET A 1 -33.59 0.77 -18.96
N VAL A 2 -33.21 0.70 -17.69
CA VAL A 2 -31.82 0.43 -17.27
C VAL A 2 -31.55 -1.05 -17.54
N THR A 3 -30.45 -1.38 -18.19
CA THR A 3 -30.10 -2.77 -18.49
C THR A 3 -29.59 -3.50 -17.22
N ALA A 4 -29.70 -4.84 -17.21
CA ALA A 4 -29.16 -5.63 -16.08
C ALA A 4 -27.67 -5.41 -15.82
N ILE A 5 -26.89 -5.07 -16.87
CA ILE A 5 -25.47 -4.71 -16.76
C ILE A 5 -25.31 -3.37 -16.04
N GLN A 6 -26.12 -2.36 -16.37
CA GLN A 6 -26.05 -1.06 -15.68
C GLN A 6 -26.49 -1.13 -14.22
N LEU A 7 -27.43 -2.03 -13.88
CA LEU A 7 -27.80 -2.30 -12.48
C LEU A 7 -26.65 -3.00 -11.72
N ALA A 8 -26.01 -4.00 -12.32
CA ALA A 8 -24.87 -4.69 -11.71
C ALA A 8 -23.66 -3.76 -11.54
N ASP A 9 -23.42 -2.82 -12.46
CA ASP A 9 -22.36 -1.83 -12.35
C ASP A 9 -22.70 -0.75 -11.30
N ALA A 10 -23.98 -0.36 -11.18
CA ALA A 10 -24.43 0.56 -10.14
C ALA A 10 -24.29 -0.05 -8.73
N GLU A 11 -24.68 -1.32 -8.56
CA GLU A 11 -24.53 -2.06 -7.30
C GLU A 11 -23.06 -2.27 -6.91
N ARG A 12 -22.16 -2.50 -7.89
CA ARG A 12 -20.70 -2.58 -7.66
C ARG A 12 -20.08 -1.27 -7.23
N ASN A 13 -20.67 -0.14 -7.60
CA ASN A 13 -20.16 1.19 -7.29
C ASN A 13 -20.75 1.77 -6.01
N ASP A 14 -21.85 1.22 -5.51
CA ASP A 14 -22.43 1.66 -4.24
C ASP A 14 -21.60 1.10 -3.07
N LEU A 15 -20.98 2.01 -2.34
CA LEU A 15 -20.22 1.74 -1.13
C LEU A 15 -20.91 2.31 0.13
N SER A 16 -22.13 2.78 0.04
CA SER A 16 -22.85 3.42 1.16
C SER A 16 -23.08 2.47 2.34
N ASP A 17 -23.07 1.16 2.07
CA ASP A 17 -23.12 0.11 3.08
C ASP A 17 -21.75 -0.18 3.75
N LEU A 18 -20.65 0.31 3.18
CA LEU A 18 -19.27 0.04 3.63
C LEU A 18 -18.59 1.30 4.19
N VAL A 19 -18.70 2.42 3.48
CA VAL A 19 -17.98 3.66 3.79
C VAL A 19 -18.84 4.57 4.67
N ASP A 20 -18.22 5.30 5.59
CA ASP A 20 -18.89 6.34 6.37
C ASP A 20 -19.33 7.48 5.43
N SER A 21 -20.57 7.39 4.95
CA SER A 21 -21.15 8.32 3.98
C SER A 21 -21.50 9.69 4.54
N GLU A 22 -21.40 9.91 5.86
CA GLU A 22 -21.51 11.24 6.47
C GLU A 22 -20.19 12.01 6.33
N ARG A 23 -19.06 11.35 6.53
CA ARG A 23 -17.72 11.93 6.37
C ARG A 23 -17.21 11.87 4.93
N TYR A 24 -17.51 10.79 4.23
CA TYR A 24 -16.99 10.48 2.90
C TYR A 24 -18.13 10.11 1.94
N PRO A 25 -19.02 11.07 1.59
CA PRO A 25 -20.15 10.82 0.68
C PRO A 25 -19.68 10.64 -0.77
N LEU A 26 -19.18 9.44 -1.11
CA LEU A 26 -18.57 9.13 -2.40
C LEU A 26 -19.53 9.23 -3.58
N ASP A 27 -20.83 9.12 -3.34
CA ASP A 27 -21.93 9.30 -4.29
C ASP A 27 -22.24 10.78 -4.59
N ARG A 28 -21.75 11.69 -3.77
CA ARG A 28 -21.97 13.14 -3.88
C ARG A 28 -20.64 13.90 -4.02
N PRO A 29 -20.01 13.92 -5.20
CA PRO A 29 -18.63 14.38 -5.40
C PRO A 29 -18.37 15.85 -5.04
N ASN A 30 -19.42 16.68 -4.94
CA ASN A 30 -19.35 18.09 -4.56
C ASN A 30 -19.87 18.36 -3.14
N ASP A 31 -20.13 17.34 -2.35
CA ASP A 31 -20.55 17.49 -0.95
C ASP A 31 -19.44 18.18 -0.15
N PRO A 32 -19.78 19.20 0.67
CA PRO A 32 -18.78 19.94 1.45
C PRO A 32 -17.92 19.05 2.37
N ALA A 33 -18.50 17.99 2.95
CA ALA A 33 -17.76 17.06 3.81
C ALA A 33 -16.66 16.32 3.00
N LEU A 34 -17.01 15.80 1.82
CA LEU A 34 -16.05 15.13 0.94
C LEU A 34 -14.98 16.10 0.44
N MET A 35 -15.35 17.31 0.04
CA MET A 35 -14.41 18.33 -0.41
C MET A 35 -13.42 18.69 0.68
N SER A 36 -13.87 18.90 1.91
CA SER A 36 -13.02 19.20 3.05
C SER A 36 -12.06 18.05 3.38
N ALA A 37 -12.54 16.80 3.31
CA ALA A 37 -11.70 15.62 3.52
C ALA A 37 -10.58 15.51 2.46
N ILE A 38 -10.90 15.79 1.19
CA ILE A 38 -9.93 15.79 0.09
C ILE A 38 -8.90 16.91 0.26
N GLU A 39 -9.33 18.13 0.58
CA GLU A 39 -8.43 19.27 0.81
C GLU A 39 -7.46 18.99 1.96
N GLN A 40 -7.97 18.45 3.07
CA GLN A 40 -7.12 18.05 4.20
C GLN A 40 -6.13 16.95 3.80
N ALA A 41 -6.57 15.92 3.08
CA ALA A 41 -5.68 14.83 2.63
C ALA A 41 -4.57 15.35 1.68
N ARG A 42 -4.88 16.28 0.78
CA ARG A 42 -3.87 16.96 -0.05
C ARG A 42 -2.85 17.71 0.78
N ALA A 43 -3.32 18.53 1.72
CA ALA A 43 -2.43 19.30 2.59
C ALA A 43 -1.50 18.38 3.42
N ASP A 44 -2.02 17.25 3.88
CA ASP A 44 -1.24 16.25 4.62
C ASP A 44 -0.23 15.54 3.72
N LEU A 45 -0.60 15.13 2.50
CA LEU A 45 0.30 14.54 1.50
C LEU A 45 1.42 15.49 1.07
N ASP A 46 1.12 16.78 0.95
CA ASP A 46 2.13 17.78 0.56
C ASP A 46 3.08 18.11 1.71
N ARG A 47 2.60 18.06 2.95
CA ARG A 47 3.42 18.37 4.14
C ARG A 47 4.22 17.17 4.64
N GLU A 48 3.67 15.95 4.51
CA GLU A 48 4.16 14.77 5.22
C GLU A 48 4.32 13.54 4.34
N GLY A 49 4.00 13.62 3.04
CA GLY A 49 3.99 12.44 2.17
C GLY A 49 2.96 11.37 2.55
N CYS A 50 2.12 11.64 3.54
CA CYS A 50 1.15 10.71 4.11
C CYS A 50 -0.15 11.41 4.52
N ALA A 51 -1.30 10.84 4.13
CA ALA A 51 -2.61 11.27 4.60
C ALA A 51 -3.41 10.09 5.14
N VAL A 52 -4.28 10.34 6.12
CA VAL A 52 -5.15 9.32 6.71
C VAL A 52 -6.60 9.82 6.74
N LEU A 53 -7.46 9.10 6.04
CA LEU A 53 -8.91 9.27 6.14
C LEU A 53 -9.43 8.42 7.29
N ARG A 54 -9.63 9.04 8.45
CA ARG A 54 -9.97 8.36 9.70
C ARG A 54 -11.38 7.80 9.68
N GLY A 55 -11.52 6.53 10.14
CA GLY A 55 -12.82 5.86 10.18
C GLY A 55 -13.49 5.80 8.81
N PHE A 56 -12.71 5.56 7.75
CA PHE A 56 -13.22 5.47 6.39
C PHE A 56 -14.22 4.31 6.22
N LEU A 57 -13.85 3.14 6.73
CA LEU A 57 -14.80 2.02 6.82
C LEU A 57 -15.76 2.25 8.00
N ARG A 58 -17.05 2.00 7.81
CA ARG A 58 -18.06 2.07 8.86
C ARG A 58 -17.74 1.14 10.01
N GLU A 59 -17.99 1.59 11.24
CA GLU A 59 -17.71 0.83 12.45
C GLU A 59 -18.43 -0.52 12.47
N ASP A 60 -19.71 -0.58 12.00
CA ASP A 60 -20.50 -1.80 11.93
C ASP A 60 -19.99 -2.81 10.87
N ARG A 61 -18.99 -2.43 10.04
CA ARG A 61 -18.33 -3.28 9.04
C ARG A 61 -16.94 -3.77 9.45
N LEU A 62 -16.37 -3.21 10.50
CA LEU A 62 -15.02 -3.58 10.95
C LEU A 62 -14.89 -5.06 11.32
N THR A 63 -15.91 -5.62 11.99
CA THR A 63 -15.92 -7.03 12.37
C THR A 63 -15.94 -7.94 11.14
N GLN A 64 -16.83 -7.67 10.19
CA GLN A 64 -16.91 -8.43 8.94
C GLN A 64 -15.58 -8.35 8.17
N MET A 65 -15.02 -7.15 8.02
CA MET A 65 -13.74 -6.95 7.32
C MET A 65 -12.61 -7.74 7.97
N ARG A 66 -12.54 -7.71 9.29
CA ARG A 66 -11.53 -8.47 10.05
C ARG A 66 -11.69 -9.97 9.86
N GLU A 67 -12.91 -10.50 9.95
CA GLU A 67 -13.19 -11.93 9.77
C GLU A 67 -12.83 -12.39 8.36
N GLU A 68 -13.22 -11.64 7.33
CA GLU A 68 -12.84 -11.90 5.94
C GLU A 68 -11.32 -11.94 5.76
N CYS A 69 -10.59 -10.99 6.37
CA CYS A 69 -9.14 -10.95 6.29
C CYS A 69 -8.46 -12.07 7.09
N GLN A 70 -9.02 -12.49 8.23
CA GLN A 70 -8.51 -13.64 8.98
C GLN A 70 -8.65 -14.95 8.19
N GLU A 71 -9.80 -15.19 7.55
CA GLU A 71 -9.99 -16.34 6.66
C GLU A 71 -8.98 -16.34 5.49
N LEU A 72 -8.74 -15.16 4.89
CA LEU A 72 -7.78 -15.01 3.81
C LEU A 72 -6.34 -15.23 4.29
N ALA A 73 -6.00 -14.78 5.50
CA ALA A 73 -4.65 -14.87 6.05
C ALA A 73 -4.13 -16.32 6.13
N GLU A 74 -5.01 -17.31 6.28
CA GLU A 74 -4.67 -18.73 6.25
C GLU A 74 -4.07 -19.18 4.90
N LYS A 75 -4.34 -18.44 3.81
CA LYS A 75 -3.85 -18.70 2.45
C LYS A 75 -2.57 -17.94 2.11
N SER A 76 -1.97 -17.24 3.08
CA SER A 76 -0.82 -16.40 2.84
C SER A 76 0.40 -17.20 2.36
N PHE A 77 1.03 -16.70 1.31
CA PHE A 77 2.36 -17.10 0.94
C PHE A 77 3.37 -16.29 1.75
N TYR A 78 4.21 -16.99 2.53
CA TYR A 78 5.27 -16.38 3.32
C TYR A 78 6.62 -16.54 2.65
N ASN A 79 7.42 -15.48 2.70
CA ASN A 79 8.79 -15.51 2.24
C ASN A 79 9.68 -14.74 3.22
N THR A 80 10.77 -15.38 3.65
CA THR A 80 11.80 -14.75 4.48
C THR A 80 13.04 -14.52 3.63
N ARG A 81 13.50 -13.28 3.57
CA ARG A 81 14.68 -12.87 2.79
C ARG A 81 15.46 -11.78 3.51
N GLU A 82 16.76 -11.74 3.25
CA GLU A 82 17.59 -10.59 3.54
C GLU A 82 17.46 -9.60 2.38
N VAL A 83 17.09 -8.38 2.68
CA VAL A 83 16.88 -7.31 1.70
C VAL A 83 17.47 -5.99 2.20
N ASN A 84 18.00 -5.19 1.32
CA ASN A 84 18.29 -3.78 1.60
C ASN A 84 17.07 -2.90 1.27
N ALA A 85 17.11 -1.61 1.60
CA ALA A 85 15.99 -0.70 1.40
C ALA A 85 15.59 -0.49 -0.07
N TYR A 86 16.49 -0.80 -1.00
CA TYR A 86 16.33 -0.62 -2.46
C TYR A 86 16.02 -1.94 -3.19
N PHE A 87 16.01 -3.06 -2.47
CA PHE A 87 15.85 -4.42 -3.04
C PHE A 87 16.87 -4.79 -4.11
N THR A 88 18.05 -4.18 -4.07
CA THR A 88 19.16 -4.48 -4.97
C THR A 88 20.03 -5.63 -4.46
N ALA A 89 20.80 -6.24 -5.35
CA ALA A 89 21.86 -7.18 -4.95
C ALA A 89 22.98 -6.45 -4.17
N ASP A 90 23.74 -7.21 -3.36
CA ASP A 90 24.94 -6.66 -2.70
C ASP A 90 25.99 -6.26 -3.73
N ASP A 91 26.54 -5.08 -3.57
CA ASP A 91 27.69 -4.58 -4.35
C ASP A 91 28.89 -4.39 -3.43
N PRO A 92 29.83 -5.37 -3.40
CA PRO A 92 31.00 -5.29 -2.53
C PRO A 92 32.01 -4.19 -2.91
N THR A 93 31.80 -3.47 -4.01
CA THR A 93 32.61 -2.30 -4.38
C THR A 93 32.24 -1.05 -3.59
N LEU A 94 31.05 -1.04 -2.99
CA LEU A 94 30.56 0.04 -2.15
C LEU A 94 31.08 -0.11 -0.71
N PRO A 95 31.15 1.00 0.05
CA PRO A 95 31.47 0.96 1.49
C PRO A 95 30.48 0.07 2.27
N GLU A 96 30.95 -0.60 3.32
CA GLU A 96 30.09 -1.45 4.17
C GLU A 96 28.91 -0.69 4.81
N GLN A 97 29.07 0.61 5.04
CA GLN A 97 28.06 1.47 5.63
C GLN A 97 27.07 2.04 4.59
N ASP A 98 27.27 1.78 3.31
CA ASP A 98 26.35 2.21 2.26
C ASP A 98 24.96 1.55 2.47
N PRO A 99 23.86 2.31 2.42
CA PRO A 99 22.53 1.75 2.69
C PRO A 99 22.11 0.64 1.71
N ARG A 100 22.70 0.57 0.52
CA ARG A 100 22.52 -0.53 -0.44
C ARG A 100 23.17 -1.85 0.01
N ARG A 101 24.03 -1.80 1.05
CA ARG A 101 24.67 -2.96 1.67
C ARG A 101 24.14 -3.29 3.07
N LEU A 102 23.20 -2.50 3.59
CA LEU A 102 22.55 -2.76 4.87
C LEU A 102 21.38 -3.72 4.68
N PHE A 103 21.66 -5.01 4.75
CA PHE A 103 20.65 -6.05 4.60
C PHE A 103 19.90 -6.29 5.91
N MET A 104 18.60 -6.44 5.81
CA MET A 104 17.66 -6.62 6.92
C MET A 104 16.74 -7.78 6.63
N THR A 105 16.40 -8.56 7.66
CA THR A 105 15.46 -9.66 7.52
C THR A 105 14.05 -9.15 7.27
N ARG A 106 13.45 -9.56 6.16
CA ARG A 106 12.05 -9.36 5.85
C ARG A 106 11.31 -10.68 5.91
N THR A 107 10.27 -10.75 6.75
CA THR A 107 9.31 -11.85 6.76
C THR A 107 7.92 -11.26 6.69
N SER A 108 7.21 -11.47 5.58
CA SER A 108 5.82 -11.06 5.43
C SER A 108 5.04 -12.06 4.60
N GLY A 109 3.76 -12.21 4.92
CA GLY A 109 2.82 -13.00 4.16
C GLY A 109 1.97 -12.12 3.25
N PHE A 110 1.59 -12.67 2.10
CA PHE A 110 0.69 -12.00 1.17
C PHE A 110 -0.37 -12.96 0.65
N VAL A 111 -1.61 -12.46 0.58
CA VAL A 111 -2.70 -13.08 -0.17
C VAL A 111 -2.99 -12.19 -1.37
N THR A 112 -2.92 -12.73 -2.56
CA THR A 112 -3.03 -11.99 -3.83
C THR A 112 -4.46 -11.85 -4.31
N ARG A 113 -4.71 -10.85 -5.17
CA ARG A 113 -6.05 -10.48 -5.67
C ARG A 113 -6.87 -11.65 -6.20
N ASP A 114 -6.27 -12.56 -6.94
CA ASP A 114 -6.95 -13.71 -7.54
C ASP A 114 -7.51 -14.72 -6.52
N MET A 115 -7.10 -14.60 -5.25
CA MET A 115 -7.60 -15.39 -4.13
C MET A 115 -8.71 -14.67 -3.34
N ILE A 116 -9.01 -13.40 -3.67
CA ILE A 116 -9.98 -12.55 -2.98
C ILE A 116 -11.26 -12.50 -3.81
N ALA A 117 -12.34 -13.09 -3.27
CA ALA A 117 -13.61 -13.17 -3.99
C ALA A 117 -14.23 -11.78 -4.23
N ALA A 118 -15.04 -11.66 -5.28
CA ALA A 118 -15.58 -10.39 -5.75
C ALA A 118 -16.53 -9.69 -4.76
N ASP A 119 -17.15 -10.45 -3.86
CA ASP A 119 -18.09 -9.99 -2.84
C ASP A 119 -17.41 -9.53 -1.54
N ARG A 120 -16.11 -9.79 -1.38
CA ARG A 120 -15.34 -9.38 -0.19
C ARG A 120 -15.20 -7.86 -0.14
N ILE A 121 -15.23 -7.30 1.07
CA ILE A 121 -15.14 -5.84 1.31
C ILE A 121 -13.91 -5.25 0.61
N MET A 122 -12.73 -5.87 0.74
CA MET A 122 -11.52 -5.41 0.08
C MET A 122 -11.68 -5.28 -1.44
N GLN A 123 -12.26 -6.29 -2.10
CA GLN A 123 -12.43 -6.30 -3.55
C GLN A 123 -13.47 -5.25 -3.98
N ARG A 124 -14.57 -5.10 -3.25
CA ARG A 124 -15.59 -4.09 -3.51
C ARG A 124 -15.02 -2.67 -3.42
N LEU A 125 -14.24 -2.38 -2.37
CA LEU A 125 -13.53 -1.10 -2.22
C LEU A 125 -12.59 -0.84 -3.39
N TYR A 126 -11.77 -1.85 -3.75
CA TYR A 126 -10.73 -1.71 -4.78
C TYR A 126 -11.28 -1.35 -6.15
N VAL A 127 -12.33 -2.02 -6.60
CA VAL A 127 -12.87 -1.83 -7.96
C VAL A 127 -13.82 -0.64 -8.08
N SER A 128 -14.25 -0.05 -6.95
CA SER A 128 -15.24 1.02 -6.94
C SER A 128 -14.72 2.29 -7.62
N GLN A 129 -15.57 2.88 -8.48
CA GLN A 129 -15.29 4.17 -9.08
C GLN A 129 -15.26 5.30 -8.05
N GLY A 130 -16.09 5.22 -6.99
CA GLY A 130 -16.09 6.18 -5.89
C GLY A 130 -14.75 6.21 -5.16
N MET A 131 -14.19 5.04 -4.85
CA MET A 131 -12.85 4.91 -4.25
C MET A 131 -11.77 5.47 -5.17
N LYS A 132 -11.74 5.09 -6.45
CA LYS A 132 -10.75 5.60 -7.42
C LYS A 132 -10.85 7.12 -7.58
N SER A 133 -12.06 7.68 -7.64
CA SER A 133 -12.27 9.13 -7.72
C SER A 133 -11.78 9.87 -6.48
N LEU A 134 -12.07 9.34 -5.29
CA LEU A 134 -11.58 9.91 -4.02
C LEU A 134 -10.04 9.94 -4.01
N VAL A 135 -9.40 8.80 -4.27
CA VAL A 135 -7.94 8.68 -4.24
C VAL A 135 -7.29 9.60 -5.30
N ALA A 136 -7.80 9.60 -6.54
CA ALA A 136 -7.31 10.49 -7.60
C ALA A 136 -7.36 11.96 -7.16
N ARG A 137 -8.49 12.39 -6.62
CA ARG A 137 -8.69 13.77 -6.13
C ARG A 137 -7.76 14.11 -4.97
N CYS A 138 -7.52 13.20 -4.03
CA CYS A 138 -6.56 13.41 -2.94
C CYS A 138 -5.13 13.57 -3.47
N LEU A 139 -4.76 12.86 -4.53
CA LEU A 139 -3.43 12.92 -5.16
C LEU A 139 -3.28 14.10 -6.14
N GLY A 140 -4.37 14.78 -6.50
CA GLY A 140 -4.34 15.84 -7.52
C GLY A 140 -4.35 15.31 -8.95
N GLU A 141 -4.71 14.04 -9.15
CA GLU A 141 -4.79 13.37 -10.43
C GLU A 141 -6.18 13.48 -11.06
N GLU A 142 -6.25 13.53 -12.38
CA GLU A 142 -7.54 13.49 -13.09
C GLU A 142 -8.19 12.12 -12.96
N GLN A 143 -7.39 11.06 -13.05
CA GLN A 143 -7.84 9.67 -13.00
C GLN A 143 -6.72 8.77 -12.52
N ILE A 144 -7.09 7.67 -11.84
CA ILE A 144 -6.21 6.54 -11.53
C ILE A 144 -6.84 5.24 -12.01
N TYR A 145 -6.00 4.24 -12.18
CA TYR A 145 -6.38 2.95 -12.76
C TYR A 145 -6.03 1.81 -11.79
N GLU A 146 -6.85 0.77 -11.77
CA GLU A 146 -6.46 -0.50 -11.16
C GLU A 146 -5.23 -1.05 -11.88
N TYR A 147 -4.37 -1.75 -11.16
CA TYR A 147 -3.34 -2.55 -11.80
C TYR A 147 -3.97 -3.61 -12.69
N ALA A 148 -3.42 -3.79 -13.89
CA ALA A 148 -3.74 -4.93 -14.76
C ALA A 148 -3.18 -6.25 -14.23
N ASP A 149 -2.34 -6.17 -13.19
CA ASP A 149 -1.71 -7.30 -12.51
C ASP A 149 -2.73 -8.18 -11.79
N PRO A 150 -2.79 -9.48 -12.09
CA PRO A 150 -3.73 -10.39 -11.44
C PRO A 150 -3.41 -10.67 -9.96
N TYR A 151 -2.20 -10.35 -9.49
CA TYR A 151 -1.72 -10.66 -8.14
C TYR A 151 -1.56 -9.40 -7.28
N ALA A 152 -0.85 -8.39 -7.80
CA ALA A 152 -0.40 -7.23 -7.04
C ALA A 152 -1.42 -6.10 -6.92
N GLY A 153 -2.50 -6.09 -7.72
CA GLY A 153 -3.47 -4.99 -7.72
C GLY A 153 -4.17 -4.80 -6.37
N LEU A 154 -4.53 -5.90 -5.74
CA LEU A 154 -5.11 -5.94 -4.40
C LEU A 154 -4.46 -7.07 -3.62
N VAL A 155 -3.89 -6.77 -2.47
CA VAL A 155 -3.27 -7.80 -1.63
C VAL A 155 -3.62 -7.61 -0.16
N LEU A 156 -3.69 -8.71 0.58
CA LEU A 156 -3.69 -8.68 2.03
C LEU A 156 -2.27 -8.97 2.51
N ASN A 157 -1.65 -8.01 3.18
CA ASN A 157 -0.38 -8.21 3.89
C ASN A 157 -0.65 -8.76 5.29
N VAL A 158 0.05 -9.82 5.64
CA VAL A 158 -0.09 -10.56 6.90
C VAL A 158 1.24 -10.59 7.62
N LEU A 159 1.29 -10.00 8.80
CA LEU A 159 2.45 -10.00 9.68
C LEU A 159 2.11 -10.70 11.00
N PRO A 160 2.45 -11.99 11.16
CA PRO A 160 2.32 -12.70 12.43
C PRO A 160 3.30 -12.20 13.49
N GLU A 161 3.15 -12.71 14.71
CA GLU A 161 4.10 -12.51 15.80
C GLU A 161 5.55 -12.70 15.35
N GLY A 162 6.42 -11.81 15.78
CA GLY A 162 7.85 -11.88 15.54
C GLY A 162 8.28 -11.43 14.13
N THR A 163 7.35 -11.11 13.23
CA THR A 163 7.67 -10.64 11.87
C THR A 163 7.64 -9.12 11.74
N GLN A 164 8.25 -8.62 10.68
CA GLN A 164 8.34 -7.20 10.39
C GLN A 164 8.48 -6.94 8.89
N GLN A 165 8.19 -5.72 8.46
CA GLN A 165 8.65 -5.17 7.20
C GLN A 165 9.78 -4.19 7.47
N PRO A 166 11.05 -4.48 7.09
CA PRO A 166 12.17 -3.60 7.36
C PRO A 166 12.08 -2.32 6.53
N TRP A 167 12.97 -1.37 6.77
CA TRP A 167 13.07 -0.14 6.00
C TRP A 167 13.18 -0.41 4.51
N HIS A 168 12.29 0.21 3.71
CA HIS A 168 12.24 0.05 2.27
C HIS A 168 11.54 1.25 1.60
N TYR A 169 11.62 1.28 0.28
CA TYR A 169 10.83 2.14 -0.58
C TYR A 169 9.82 1.30 -1.37
N ASP A 170 8.72 1.93 -1.77
CA ASP A 170 7.80 1.35 -2.75
C ASP A 170 8.30 1.63 -4.17
N THR A 171 7.98 0.72 -5.10
CA THR A 171 8.20 0.98 -6.54
C THR A 171 7.16 1.93 -7.12
N ASN A 172 6.02 2.05 -6.47
CA ASN A 172 4.93 2.94 -6.87
C ASN A 172 5.13 4.32 -6.27
N GLU A 173 4.70 5.35 -6.98
CA GLU A 173 4.74 6.72 -6.48
C GLU A 173 3.89 6.90 -5.23
N PHE A 174 2.75 6.24 -5.20
CA PHE A 174 1.86 6.19 -4.05
C PHE A 174 1.28 4.80 -3.84
N ILE A 175 0.88 4.53 -2.62
CA ILE A 175 0.16 3.33 -2.21
C ILE A 175 -1.04 3.71 -1.35
N VAL A 176 -2.11 2.94 -1.45
CA VAL A 176 -3.29 3.08 -0.60
C VAL A 176 -3.41 1.85 0.26
N THR A 177 -3.56 2.03 1.56
CA THR A 177 -3.68 0.91 2.49
C THR A 177 -4.82 1.12 3.48
N MET A 178 -5.35 0.03 4.02
CA MET A 178 -6.29 0.05 5.12
C MET A 178 -5.86 -0.98 6.17
N MET A 179 -5.65 -0.54 7.40
CA MET A 179 -5.50 -1.50 8.49
C MET A 179 -6.82 -2.22 8.73
N THR A 180 -6.80 -3.54 8.69
CA THR A 180 -8.00 -4.36 8.92
C THR A 180 -7.97 -5.04 10.27
N GLN A 181 -6.77 -5.26 10.82
CA GLN A 181 -6.56 -5.76 12.18
C GLN A 181 -5.25 -5.20 12.73
N ALA A 182 -5.33 -4.58 13.89
CA ALA A 182 -4.15 -4.16 14.65
C ALA A 182 -3.58 -5.35 15.46
N PRO A 183 -2.24 -5.44 15.64
CA PRO A 183 -1.63 -6.39 16.56
C PRO A 183 -1.85 -5.95 18.02
N GLU A 184 -1.51 -6.79 18.97
CA GLU A 184 -1.56 -6.46 20.40
C GLU A 184 -0.52 -5.39 20.75
N SER A 185 0.68 -5.48 20.17
CA SER A 185 1.78 -4.55 20.37
C SER A 185 2.73 -4.59 19.17
N GLY A 186 3.61 -3.61 19.04
CA GLY A 186 4.49 -3.48 17.88
C GLY A 186 3.73 -3.21 16.58
N GLY A 187 4.26 -3.66 15.45
CA GLY A 187 3.62 -3.51 14.14
C GLY A 187 3.32 -2.06 13.75
N SER A 188 4.05 -1.10 14.31
CA SER A 188 3.87 0.32 14.03
C SER A 188 4.38 0.68 12.65
N PHE A 189 3.64 1.50 11.93
CA PHE A 189 4.12 2.11 10.69
C PHE A 189 5.00 3.31 11.04
N GLU A 190 6.25 3.24 10.64
CA GLU A 190 7.23 4.33 10.78
C GLU A 190 7.72 4.74 9.39
N TYR A 191 7.92 6.04 9.19
CA TYR A 191 8.35 6.58 7.91
C TYR A 191 9.17 7.86 8.08
N CYS A 192 10.04 8.11 7.10
CA CYS A 192 10.80 9.33 6.96
C CYS A 192 10.34 10.02 5.67
N PRO A 193 9.51 11.09 5.75
CA PRO A 193 8.92 11.70 4.57
C PRO A 193 9.99 12.33 3.68
N ASP A 194 9.85 12.14 2.37
CA ASP A 194 10.64 12.78 1.31
C ASP A 194 12.16 12.80 1.57
N ILE A 195 12.67 11.70 2.20
CA ILE A 195 14.10 11.57 2.52
C ILE A 195 14.97 11.47 1.27
N ARG A 196 14.37 11.07 0.13
CA ARG A 196 15.00 11.11 -1.20
C ARG A 196 14.14 11.89 -2.19
N THR A 197 14.76 12.36 -3.27
CA THR A 197 14.11 13.06 -4.39
C THR A 197 14.48 12.39 -5.72
N PRO A 198 13.81 12.69 -6.85
CA PRO A 198 14.20 12.16 -8.15
C PRO A 198 15.65 12.47 -8.57
N GLN A 199 16.29 13.47 -7.93
CA GLN A 199 17.64 13.91 -8.25
C GLN A 199 18.69 13.48 -7.21
N ASP A 200 18.27 13.02 -6.03
CA ASP A 200 19.17 12.66 -4.92
C ASP A 200 18.59 11.52 -4.08
N GLU A 201 19.28 10.39 -4.06
CA GLU A 201 18.98 9.23 -3.21
C GLU A 201 19.29 9.46 -1.73
N ASN A 202 20.07 10.50 -1.38
CA ASN A 202 20.45 10.84 -0.01
C ASN A 202 21.01 9.64 0.79
N TYR A 203 21.93 8.87 0.21
CA TYR A 203 22.43 7.63 0.82
C TYR A 203 22.96 7.82 2.24
N ALA A 204 23.55 8.99 2.56
CA ALA A 204 24.06 9.27 3.91
C ALA A 204 22.92 9.35 4.94
N GLY A 205 21.87 10.13 4.66
CA GLY A 205 20.70 10.26 5.53
C GLY A 205 19.92 8.95 5.67
N VAL A 206 19.70 8.25 4.55
CA VAL A 206 19.05 6.93 4.55
C VAL A 206 19.83 5.93 5.40
N GLY A 207 21.15 5.88 5.24
CA GLY A 207 22.01 5.01 6.04
C GLY A 207 21.94 5.32 7.53
N ALA A 208 21.91 6.59 7.92
CA ALA A 208 21.78 7.00 9.33
C ALA A 208 20.44 6.57 9.94
N VAL A 209 19.34 6.69 9.19
CA VAL A 209 18.02 6.21 9.64
C VAL A 209 18.00 4.68 9.80
N ILE A 210 18.54 3.93 8.83
CA ILE A 210 18.55 2.45 8.88
C ILE A 210 19.40 1.96 10.06
N ARG A 211 20.52 2.60 10.37
CA ARG A 211 21.39 2.26 11.52
C ARG A 211 20.90 2.79 12.86
N ASP A 212 19.74 3.45 12.87
CA ASP A 212 19.15 4.05 14.09
C ASP A 212 20.02 5.18 14.71
N GLU A 213 20.88 5.81 13.90
CA GLU A 213 21.77 6.91 14.28
C GLU A 213 21.06 8.28 14.21
N ASP A 214 20.05 8.40 13.33
CA ASP A 214 19.21 9.59 13.19
C ASP A 214 17.73 9.20 13.17
N ARG A 215 16.98 9.69 14.16
CA ARG A 215 15.53 9.46 14.31
C ARG A 215 14.73 10.76 14.22
N GLU A 216 15.37 11.91 14.05
CA GLU A 216 14.69 13.22 14.09
C GLU A 216 13.63 13.35 12.99
N GLY A 217 13.94 12.86 11.77
CA GLY A 217 13.02 12.84 10.63
C GLY A 217 12.01 11.70 10.65
N VAL A 218 12.13 10.71 11.54
CA VAL A 218 11.26 9.53 11.58
C VAL A 218 9.96 9.84 12.30
N ARG A 219 8.86 9.59 11.61
CA ARG A 219 7.50 9.74 12.12
C ARG A 219 6.87 8.38 12.35
N ARG A 220 5.99 8.29 13.34
CA ARG A 220 5.16 7.13 13.62
C ARG A 220 3.72 7.48 13.34
N LEU A 221 3.05 6.64 12.55
CA LEU A 221 1.66 6.79 12.23
C LEU A 221 0.82 5.85 13.11
N ASP A 222 -0.13 6.43 13.84
CA ASP A 222 -1.13 5.68 14.60
C ASP A 222 -2.34 5.42 13.68
N LEU A 223 -2.39 4.19 13.13
CA LEU A 223 -3.48 3.70 12.29
C LEU A 223 -4.42 2.85 13.11
N GLN A 224 -5.72 3.08 12.94
CA GLN A 224 -6.78 2.25 13.51
C GLN A 224 -7.40 1.36 12.44
N PRO A 225 -7.96 0.20 12.79
CA PRO A 225 -8.74 -0.60 11.85
C PRO A 225 -9.85 0.24 11.19
N GLY A 226 -9.93 0.16 9.85
CA GLY A 226 -10.87 0.94 9.05
C GLY A 226 -10.39 2.30 8.59
N ASP A 227 -9.22 2.77 9.04
CA ASP A 227 -8.57 3.97 8.49
C ASP A 227 -8.00 3.69 7.10
N LEU A 228 -8.22 4.62 6.17
CA LEU A 228 -7.62 4.58 4.84
C LEU A 228 -6.41 5.51 4.78
N GLN A 229 -5.25 4.93 4.50
CA GLN A 229 -3.98 5.66 4.36
C GLN A 229 -3.64 5.85 2.89
N LEU A 230 -3.25 7.06 2.51
CA LEU A 230 -2.58 7.37 1.24
C LEU A 230 -1.13 7.75 1.55
N PHE A 231 -0.18 7.17 0.84
CA PHE A 231 1.24 7.31 1.17
C PHE A 231 2.12 7.41 -0.07
N LYS A 232 3.03 8.40 -0.12
CA LYS A 232 4.02 8.59 -1.19
C LYS A 232 5.26 7.73 -0.92
N GLY A 233 5.12 6.40 -1.04
CA GLY A 233 6.11 5.42 -0.62
C GLY A 233 7.41 5.39 -1.44
N ARG A 234 7.38 5.92 -2.68
CA ARG A 234 8.57 5.99 -3.54
C ARG A 234 9.65 6.94 -2.99
N PHE A 235 9.26 8.03 -2.34
CA PHE A 235 10.17 9.06 -1.85
C PHE A 235 10.40 8.99 -0.34
N SER A 236 9.56 8.27 0.37
CA SER A 236 9.56 8.18 1.82
C SER A 236 10.03 6.79 2.27
N LEU A 237 11.20 6.73 2.93
CA LEU A 237 11.68 5.49 3.54
C LEU A 237 10.73 5.07 4.65
N HIS A 238 10.27 3.81 4.65
CA HIS A 238 9.28 3.37 5.62
C HIS A 238 9.46 1.91 6.05
N ARG A 239 8.88 1.59 7.20
CA ARG A 239 8.87 0.23 7.74
C ARG A 239 7.61 -0.07 8.52
N VAL A 240 7.36 -1.36 8.77
CA VAL A 240 6.49 -1.82 9.85
C VAL A 240 7.37 -2.51 10.88
N THR A 241 7.36 -2.00 12.12
CA THR A 241 8.16 -2.56 13.20
C THR A 241 7.71 -3.98 13.55
N ARG A 242 8.52 -4.72 14.30
CA ARG A 242 8.22 -6.09 14.69
C ARG A 242 6.86 -6.18 15.39
N VAL A 243 6.05 -7.16 14.96
CA VAL A 243 4.77 -7.49 15.59
C VAL A 243 5.01 -8.29 16.84
N GLU A 244 4.33 -7.93 17.93
CA GLU A 244 4.41 -8.59 19.23
C GLU A 244 3.01 -9.05 19.66
N GLY A 245 2.93 -10.22 20.31
CA GLY A 245 1.68 -10.86 20.71
C GLY A 245 1.07 -11.72 19.61
N VAL A 246 0.12 -12.58 19.96
CA VAL A 246 -0.40 -13.64 19.08
C VAL A 246 -1.32 -13.14 17.95
N THR A 247 -1.83 -11.91 18.08
CA THR A 247 -2.71 -11.30 17.08
C THR A 247 -1.91 -10.75 15.90
N PRO A 248 -2.04 -11.28 14.67
CA PRO A 248 -1.31 -10.78 13.52
C PRO A 248 -1.78 -9.37 13.12
N ARG A 249 -0.87 -8.57 12.57
CA ARG A 249 -1.22 -7.33 11.88
C ARG A 249 -1.69 -7.65 10.47
N LEU A 250 -2.89 -7.21 10.11
CA LEU A 250 -3.47 -7.40 8.78
C LEU A 250 -3.70 -6.04 8.11
N THR A 251 -3.27 -5.92 6.84
CA THR A 251 -3.41 -4.68 6.07
C THR A 251 -3.82 -4.98 4.64
N ALA A 252 -4.95 -4.43 4.22
CA ALA A 252 -5.33 -4.39 2.82
C ALA A 252 -4.47 -3.36 2.08
N ILE A 253 -3.93 -3.72 0.92
CA ILE A 253 -3.14 -2.85 0.04
C ILE A 253 -3.86 -2.76 -1.30
N PHE A 254 -4.19 -1.54 -1.71
CA PHE A 254 -4.91 -1.21 -2.94
C PHE A 254 -3.93 -0.52 -3.88
N ALA A 255 -3.39 -1.25 -4.86
CA ALA A 255 -2.43 -0.71 -5.81
C ALA A 255 -3.15 -0.08 -7.00
N TYR A 256 -3.01 1.22 -7.13
CA TYR A 256 -3.48 2.00 -8.27
C TYR A 256 -2.28 2.64 -8.98
N SER A 257 -2.49 3.05 -10.22
CA SER A 257 -1.49 3.74 -11.02
C SER A 257 -2.08 4.92 -11.80
N GLN A 258 -1.23 5.86 -12.19
CA GLN A 258 -1.59 6.99 -13.05
C GLN A 258 -1.79 6.57 -14.52
N SER A 259 -1.32 5.39 -14.91
CA SER A 259 -1.45 4.85 -16.26
C SER A 259 -2.17 3.52 -16.27
N PRO A 260 -2.99 3.23 -17.30
CA PRO A 260 -3.62 1.93 -17.45
C PRO A 260 -2.60 0.85 -17.83
N GLY A 261 -2.93 -0.41 -17.54
CA GLY A 261 -2.15 -1.56 -18.01
C GLY A 261 -0.91 -1.89 -17.17
N VAL A 262 -0.70 -1.24 -16.04
CA VAL A 262 0.47 -1.48 -15.18
C VAL A 262 0.43 -2.89 -14.58
N VAL A 263 1.57 -3.59 -14.72
CA VAL A 263 1.83 -4.93 -14.18
C VAL A 263 3.12 -4.87 -13.36
N GLY A 264 3.17 -5.57 -12.24
CA GLY A 264 4.34 -5.65 -11.38
C GLY A 264 5.57 -6.23 -12.09
N ARG A 265 6.77 -5.92 -11.60
CA ARG A 265 8.02 -6.51 -12.12
C ARG A 265 8.05 -8.01 -11.88
N LEU A 266 8.50 -8.76 -12.89
CA LEU A 266 8.53 -10.23 -12.87
C LEU A 266 9.24 -10.78 -11.63
N GLU A 267 10.46 -10.32 -11.37
CA GLU A 267 11.27 -10.83 -10.26
C GLU A 267 10.67 -10.42 -8.91
N ARG A 268 10.17 -9.18 -8.79
CA ARG A 268 9.51 -8.71 -7.57
C ARG A 268 8.25 -9.50 -7.25
N THR A 269 7.43 -9.78 -8.26
CA THR A 269 6.21 -10.60 -8.13
C THR A 269 6.56 -12.01 -7.67
N ARG A 270 7.60 -12.62 -8.25
CA ARG A 270 8.11 -13.94 -7.83
C ARG A 270 8.58 -13.93 -6.38
N GLN A 271 9.30 -12.88 -5.97
CA GLN A 271 9.80 -12.73 -4.61
C GLN A 271 8.69 -12.56 -3.59
N LEU A 272 7.67 -11.77 -3.90
CA LEU A 272 6.58 -11.46 -2.97
C LEU A 272 5.54 -12.58 -2.88
N TYR A 273 5.21 -13.20 -4.02
CA TYR A 273 4.04 -14.10 -4.11
C TYR A 273 4.41 -15.54 -4.48
N GLY A 274 5.69 -15.84 -4.72
CA GLY A 274 6.17 -17.19 -5.04
C GLY A 274 5.81 -17.69 -6.45
N ARG A 275 5.08 -16.87 -7.24
CA ARG A 275 4.56 -17.23 -8.56
C ARG A 275 4.47 -16.02 -9.47
N VAL A 276 4.41 -16.28 -10.77
CA VAL A 276 4.23 -15.28 -11.83
C VAL A 276 3.25 -15.84 -12.87
N SER A 277 2.65 -14.95 -13.67
CA SER A 277 1.78 -15.31 -14.80
C SER A 277 2.46 -14.97 -16.14
N GLU A 278 1.89 -15.43 -17.25
CA GLU A 278 2.31 -15.07 -18.60
C GLU A 278 2.30 -13.55 -18.81
N LEU A 279 1.34 -12.85 -18.19
CA LEU A 279 1.25 -11.40 -18.27
C LEU A 279 2.49 -10.70 -17.69
N HIS A 280 3.06 -11.21 -16.59
CA HIS A 280 4.29 -10.67 -16.02
C HIS A 280 5.49 -10.89 -16.93
N ILE A 281 5.56 -12.05 -17.58
CA ILE A 281 6.63 -12.37 -18.52
C ILE A 281 6.58 -11.42 -19.72
N GLN A 282 5.39 -11.22 -20.29
CA GLN A 282 5.19 -10.32 -21.42
C GLN A 282 5.46 -8.86 -21.04
N ALA A 283 4.93 -8.40 -19.91
CA ALA A 283 5.12 -7.04 -19.45
C ALA A 283 6.60 -6.70 -19.15
N GLU A 284 7.40 -7.68 -18.69
CA GLU A 284 8.84 -7.47 -18.48
C GLU A 284 9.61 -7.30 -19.78
N GLN A 285 9.21 -8.00 -20.86
CA GLN A 285 9.82 -7.85 -22.20
C GLN A 285 9.54 -6.48 -22.83
N ASP A 286 8.35 -5.92 -22.56
CA ASP A 286 7.89 -4.66 -23.13
C ASP A 286 8.21 -3.43 -22.28
N ARG A 287 8.89 -3.63 -21.13
CA ARG A 287 9.11 -2.57 -20.13
C ARG A 287 10.15 -1.55 -20.59
N ALA A 288 9.75 -0.27 -20.56
CA ALA A 288 10.67 0.84 -20.67
C ALA A 288 11.38 1.14 -19.34
N GLU A 289 12.59 1.71 -19.41
CA GLU A 289 13.26 2.25 -18.21
C GLU A 289 12.51 3.47 -17.67
N ARG A 290 12.56 3.70 -16.36
CA ARG A 290 11.99 4.90 -15.72
C ARG A 290 12.95 6.07 -15.87
N ASP A 291 12.37 7.28 -16.03
CA ASP A 291 13.15 8.50 -16.28
C ASP A 291 13.69 9.16 -14.99
N ASP A 292 13.26 8.72 -13.78
CA ASP A 292 13.62 9.38 -12.52
C ASP A 292 14.96 8.95 -11.93
N GLY A 293 15.62 7.95 -12.51
CA GLY A 293 16.95 7.50 -12.08
C GLY A 293 17.05 6.89 -10.67
N LEU A 294 15.92 6.78 -9.96
CA LEU A 294 15.90 6.17 -8.63
C LEU A 294 15.98 4.64 -8.69
N LEU A 295 16.62 4.05 -7.69
CA LEU A 295 16.66 2.60 -7.53
C LEU A 295 15.29 2.04 -7.14
N ASP A 296 14.92 0.91 -7.76
CA ASP A 296 13.66 0.17 -7.55
C ASP A 296 13.94 -1.26 -7.07
#